data_34ced096958b9d5a435efc17a1081c3f
#
_entry.id   34ced096958b9d5a435efc17a1081c3f
#
_cell.length_a   1.000
_cell.length_b   1.000
_cell.length_c   1.000
_cell.angle_alpha   90.00
_cell.angle_beta   90.00
_cell.angle_gamma   90.00
#
_symmetry.space_group_name_H-M   'P 1'
#
loop_
_entity.id
_entity.type
_entity.pdbx_description
1 polymer ?
#
loop_
_entity_poly.entity_id
_entity_poly.type
_entity_poly.pdbx_seq_one_letter_code
_entity_poly.pdbx_strand_id
1 'polypeptide(L)'
;VKLLLPLLLLAPGAALGQTLSLDLGGGPTTARLIQLTALIGLLSLAPALLVMVTAFARIAIVLSLLRTAIGAPGIPPNPVLITLALFLTLFVMEPVLLAGWEAGIRPMSEGRIAEIEGLAAAAEPFRRFMAAQVRDADLALFLDLANLPHAPAESAPWRALTPAFLVGELRRAFEIGFLLFLPFLVIDLVAASLLMSLGMMMLPPTVVALPFKLAFFVLVDGWRLVAGSLVQGFAT
;
A
#
# COMPACT_ATOMS: atom_id res chain seq x y z
N VAL A 1 36.58 17.16 -40.53
CA VAL A 1 36.43 18.30 -39.57
C VAL A 1 34.99 18.43 -39.03
N LYS A 2 34.00 17.65 -39.52
CA LYS A 2 32.58 17.72 -39.09
C LYS A 2 32.15 16.68 -38.02
N LEU A 3 33.08 15.92 -37.46
CA LEU A 3 32.77 14.83 -36.50
C LEU A 3 33.23 15.11 -35.05
N LEU A 4 33.79 16.29 -34.77
CA LEU A 4 34.28 16.67 -33.44
C LEU A 4 33.34 17.57 -32.63
N LEU A 5 32.21 17.99 -33.21
CA LEU A 5 31.26 18.89 -32.53
C LEU A 5 30.37 18.22 -31.46
N PRO A 6 29.99 16.93 -31.57
CA PRO A 6 29.17 16.31 -30.50
C PRO A 6 29.97 15.89 -29.25
N LEU A 7 31.30 15.84 -29.29
CA LEU A 7 32.13 15.43 -28.18
C LEU A 7 32.37 16.57 -27.17
N LEU A 8 32.10 17.81 -27.52
CA LEU A 8 32.25 18.98 -26.66
C LEU A 8 31.05 19.23 -25.72
N LEU A 9 29.93 18.52 -25.94
CA LEU A 9 28.72 18.63 -25.13
C LEU A 9 28.72 17.66 -23.92
N LEU A 10 29.76 16.82 -23.80
CA LEU A 10 29.96 15.90 -22.67
C LEU A 10 30.98 16.40 -21.64
N ALA A 11 31.34 17.69 -21.66
CA ALA A 11 32.08 18.27 -20.58
C ALA A 11 31.20 18.20 -19.31
N PRO A 12 31.67 17.57 -18.19
CA PRO A 12 30.93 17.60 -16.95
C PRO A 12 30.82 19.08 -16.56
N GLY A 13 29.63 19.63 -16.69
CA GLY A 13 29.34 20.95 -16.14
C GLY A 13 29.75 20.92 -14.69
N ALA A 14 30.58 21.88 -14.25
CA ALA A 14 30.93 22.04 -12.85
C ALA A 14 29.63 21.92 -12.05
N ALA A 15 29.52 20.85 -11.26
CA ALA A 15 28.44 20.71 -10.32
C ALA A 15 28.59 21.88 -9.34
N LEU A 16 27.90 22.98 -9.62
CA LEU A 16 27.63 24.01 -8.67
C LEU A 16 26.90 23.30 -7.53
N GLY A 17 27.65 22.98 -6.48
CA GLY A 17 27.07 22.44 -5.26
C GLY A 17 26.01 23.43 -4.81
N GLN A 18 24.76 23.14 -5.16
CA GLN A 18 23.62 23.81 -4.54
C GLN A 18 23.65 23.36 -3.10
N THR A 19 24.34 24.17 -2.26
CA THR A 19 24.16 24.09 -0.84
C THR A 19 22.70 24.43 -0.58
N LEU A 20 21.89 23.40 -0.30
CA LEU A 20 20.55 23.57 0.23
C LEU A 20 20.70 24.24 1.60
N SER A 21 20.74 25.56 1.62
CA SER A 21 20.70 26.32 2.86
C SER A 21 19.26 26.28 3.37
N LEU A 22 18.91 25.23 4.09
CA LEU A 22 17.72 25.21 4.94
C LEU A 22 18.01 26.21 6.08
N ASP A 23 17.50 27.43 5.95
CA ASP A 23 17.53 28.42 7.01
C ASP A 23 16.47 28.03 8.07
N LEU A 24 16.88 27.23 9.02
CA LEU A 24 16.06 26.73 10.11
C LEU A 24 16.12 27.63 11.35
N GLY A 25 16.27 28.95 11.15
CA GLY A 25 16.31 29.93 12.26
C GLY A 25 17.57 29.83 13.16
N GLY A 26 17.95 30.91 13.82
CA GLY A 26 19.22 31.14 14.53
C GLY A 26 19.56 30.31 15.79
N GLY A 27 19.24 29.02 15.83
CA GLY A 27 19.58 28.12 16.94
C GLY A 27 21.02 27.56 16.88
N PRO A 28 21.57 27.01 17.97
CA PRO A 28 22.89 26.41 17.99
C PRO A 28 22.99 25.23 17.04
N THR A 29 24.13 25.03 16.40
CA THR A 29 24.38 24.01 15.35
C THR A 29 23.94 22.60 15.78
N THR A 30 24.09 22.26 17.05
CA THR A 30 23.70 20.97 17.64
C THR A 30 22.19 20.77 17.60
N ALA A 31 21.39 21.80 17.89
CA ALA A 31 19.93 21.71 17.84
C ALA A 31 19.43 21.47 16.39
N ARG A 32 20.07 22.10 15.40
CA ARG A 32 19.80 21.93 13.98
C ARG A 32 20.11 20.49 13.52
N LEU A 33 21.26 19.95 13.94
CA LEU A 33 21.62 18.57 13.61
C LEU A 33 20.62 17.57 14.21
N ILE A 34 20.19 17.77 15.44
CA ILE A 34 19.16 16.94 16.09
C ILE A 34 17.84 17.03 15.32
N GLN A 35 17.39 18.23 14.95
CA GLN A 35 16.14 18.45 14.22
C GLN A 35 16.18 17.80 12.82
N LEU A 36 17.27 17.96 12.08
CA LEU A 36 17.45 17.31 10.76
C LEU A 36 17.49 15.80 10.89
N THR A 37 18.20 15.26 11.88
CA THR A 37 18.25 13.82 12.13
C THR A 37 16.88 13.27 12.50
N ALA A 38 16.12 13.97 13.33
CA ALA A 38 14.75 13.60 13.68
C ALA A 38 13.82 13.64 12.47
N LEU A 39 13.94 14.66 11.61
CA LEU A 39 13.15 14.79 10.38
C LEU A 39 13.45 13.65 9.40
N ILE A 40 14.74 13.36 9.17
CA ILE A 40 15.16 12.24 8.30
C ILE A 40 14.67 10.91 8.90
N GLY A 41 14.81 10.73 10.22
CA GLY A 41 14.31 9.56 10.93
C GLY A 41 12.80 9.39 10.78
N LEU A 42 12.03 10.47 10.93
CA LEU A 42 10.58 10.44 10.72
C LEU A 42 10.21 10.15 9.25
N LEU A 43 10.92 10.75 8.30
CA LEU A 43 10.70 10.53 6.87
C LEU A 43 11.00 9.07 6.45
N SER A 44 11.96 8.43 7.09
CA SER A 44 12.29 7.02 6.85
C SER A 44 11.18 6.05 7.27
N LEU A 45 10.29 6.48 8.19
CA LEU A 45 9.11 5.71 8.62
C LEU A 45 7.91 5.87 7.68
N ALA A 46 7.94 6.83 6.75
CA ALA A 46 6.81 7.11 5.85
C ALA A 46 6.29 5.87 5.10
N PRO A 47 7.13 4.97 4.54
CA PRO A 47 6.64 3.74 3.89
C PRO A 47 5.91 2.81 4.86
N ALA A 48 6.38 2.69 6.11
CA ALA A 48 5.73 1.88 7.13
C ALA A 48 4.36 2.47 7.52
N LEU A 49 4.29 3.79 7.72
CA LEU A 49 3.03 4.48 8.01
C LEU A 49 2.01 4.31 6.88
N LEU A 50 2.46 4.40 5.62
CA LEU A 50 1.60 4.16 4.46
C LEU A 50 0.96 2.77 4.52
N VAL A 51 1.74 1.74 4.82
CA VAL A 51 1.22 0.37 4.96
C VAL A 51 0.26 0.25 6.15
N MET A 52 0.57 0.90 7.29
CA MET A 52 -0.12 0.71 8.56
C MET A 52 -1.48 1.40 8.65
N VAL A 53 -1.68 2.55 7.97
CA VAL A 53 -2.86 3.40 8.17
C VAL A 53 -3.68 3.64 6.90
N THR A 54 -3.35 2.97 5.79
CA THR A 54 -4.04 3.13 4.51
C THR A 54 -4.57 1.82 3.94
N ALA A 55 -5.27 1.90 2.81
CA ALA A 55 -5.76 0.74 2.04
C ALA A 55 -4.63 -0.11 1.42
N PHE A 56 -3.37 0.32 1.47
CA PHE A 56 -2.25 -0.28 0.73
C PHE A 56 -2.03 -1.75 1.07
N ALA A 57 -2.09 -2.12 2.36
CA ALA A 57 -1.82 -3.48 2.79
C ALA A 57 -2.76 -4.50 2.13
N ARG A 58 -4.07 -4.26 2.17
CA ARG A 58 -5.08 -5.13 1.54
C ARG A 58 -4.86 -5.24 0.05
N ILE A 59 -4.70 -4.11 -0.64
CA ILE A 59 -4.57 -4.05 -2.10
C ILE A 59 -3.30 -4.79 -2.55
N ALA A 60 -2.16 -4.51 -1.93
CA ALA A 60 -0.88 -5.12 -2.29
C ALA A 60 -0.88 -6.64 -2.09
N ILE A 61 -1.47 -7.12 -0.99
CA ILE A 61 -1.55 -8.56 -0.71
C ILE A 61 -2.49 -9.26 -1.70
N VAL A 62 -3.67 -8.70 -1.98
CA VAL A 62 -4.60 -9.30 -2.95
C VAL A 62 -3.97 -9.37 -4.34
N LEU A 63 -3.30 -8.31 -4.81
CA LEU A 63 -2.60 -8.33 -6.09
C LEU A 63 -1.45 -9.36 -6.12
N SER A 64 -0.75 -9.55 -5.01
CA SER A 64 0.29 -10.58 -4.88
C SER A 64 -0.30 -11.99 -4.93
N LEU A 65 -1.43 -12.22 -4.24
CA LEU A 65 -2.16 -13.50 -4.26
C LEU A 65 -2.73 -13.80 -5.65
N LEU A 66 -3.28 -12.79 -6.35
CA LEU A 66 -3.75 -12.92 -7.72
C LEU A 66 -2.63 -13.39 -8.65
N ARG A 67 -1.44 -12.77 -8.60
CA ARG A 67 -0.29 -13.21 -9.39
C ARG A 67 0.07 -14.68 -9.11
N THR A 68 0.03 -15.06 -7.84
CA THR A 68 0.29 -16.46 -7.45
C THR A 68 -0.77 -17.41 -7.99
N ALA A 69 -2.04 -17.01 -7.98
CA ALA A 69 -3.16 -17.80 -8.50
C ALA A 69 -3.05 -18.04 -10.01
N ILE A 70 -2.69 -17.02 -10.78
CA ILE A 70 -2.45 -17.13 -12.24
C ILE A 70 -1.31 -18.12 -12.51
N GLY A 71 -0.28 -18.17 -11.65
CA GLY A 71 0.81 -19.14 -11.77
C GLY A 71 1.84 -18.80 -12.85
N ALA A 72 1.88 -17.54 -13.33
CA ALA A 72 2.91 -17.06 -14.25
C ALA A 72 4.11 -16.52 -13.44
N PRO A 73 5.27 -17.21 -13.40
CA PRO A 73 6.39 -16.81 -12.57
C PRO A 73 6.88 -15.40 -12.91
N GLY A 74 6.84 -14.49 -11.91
CA GLY A 74 7.35 -13.13 -12.06
C GLY A 74 6.53 -12.18 -12.95
N ILE A 75 5.35 -12.58 -13.43
CA ILE A 75 4.48 -11.77 -14.29
C ILE A 75 3.13 -11.54 -13.60
N PRO A 76 2.71 -10.26 -13.37
CA PRO A 76 3.46 -9.00 -13.58
C PRO A 76 4.66 -8.85 -12.61
N PRO A 77 5.73 -8.10 -13.00
CA PRO A 77 6.87 -7.83 -12.13
C PRO A 77 6.46 -7.07 -10.85
N ASN A 78 7.21 -7.26 -9.75
CA ASN A 78 6.92 -6.59 -8.48
C ASN A 78 6.73 -5.06 -8.59
N PRO A 79 7.57 -4.31 -9.33
CA PRO A 79 7.37 -2.87 -9.46
C PRO A 79 6.00 -2.50 -10.04
N VAL A 80 5.50 -3.27 -11.02
CA VAL A 80 4.18 -3.02 -11.63
C VAL A 80 3.07 -3.24 -10.62
N LEU A 81 3.12 -4.32 -9.83
CA LEU A 81 2.11 -4.59 -8.80
C LEU A 81 2.14 -3.55 -7.68
N ILE A 82 3.34 -3.14 -7.24
CA ILE A 82 3.49 -2.10 -6.21
C ILE A 82 2.95 -0.77 -6.73
N THR A 83 3.27 -0.40 -7.96
CA THR A 83 2.77 0.84 -8.57
C THR A 83 1.26 0.81 -8.70
N LEU A 84 0.67 -0.30 -9.16
CA LEU A 84 -0.78 -0.45 -9.23
C LEU A 84 -1.42 -0.37 -7.84
N ALA A 85 -0.83 -1.03 -6.83
CA ALA A 85 -1.29 -0.95 -5.46
C ALA A 85 -1.26 0.48 -4.92
N LEU A 86 -0.20 1.25 -5.21
CA LEU A 86 -0.09 2.65 -4.82
C LEU A 86 -1.17 3.51 -5.49
N PHE A 87 -1.40 3.36 -6.81
CA PHE A 87 -2.43 4.12 -7.50
C PHE A 87 -3.83 3.82 -6.97
N LEU A 88 -4.17 2.55 -6.76
CA LEU A 88 -5.45 2.17 -6.18
C LEU A 88 -5.59 2.68 -4.73
N THR A 89 -4.49 2.64 -3.96
CA THR A 89 -4.47 3.20 -2.61
C THR A 89 -4.73 4.71 -2.63
N LEU A 90 -4.04 5.45 -3.49
CA LEU A 90 -4.27 6.89 -3.63
C LEU A 90 -5.70 7.21 -4.03
N PHE A 91 -6.27 6.43 -4.94
CA PHE A 91 -7.66 6.58 -5.35
C PHE A 91 -8.64 6.37 -4.19
N VAL A 92 -8.45 5.31 -3.39
CA VAL A 92 -9.29 5.03 -2.20
C VAL A 92 -9.10 6.08 -1.12
N MET A 93 -7.85 6.53 -0.91
CA MET A 93 -7.49 7.44 0.18
C MET A 93 -7.64 8.92 -0.17
N GLU A 94 -7.99 9.27 -1.43
CA GLU A 94 -8.15 10.66 -1.87
C GLU A 94 -9.02 11.49 -0.90
N PRO A 95 -10.23 11.07 -0.50
CA PRO A 95 -11.06 11.85 0.42
C PRO A 95 -10.42 12.00 1.80
N VAL A 96 -9.70 10.99 2.29
CA VAL A 96 -8.99 11.02 3.57
C VAL A 96 -7.82 12.00 3.52
N LEU A 97 -7.05 11.97 2.42
CA LEU A 97 -5.91 12.86 2.19
C LEU A 97 -6.36 14.32 2.08
N LEU A 98 -7.43 14.59 1.31
CA LEU A 98 -7.99 15.94 1.20
C LEU A 98 -8.51 16.44 2.54
N ALA A 99 -9.23 15.60 3.29
CA ALA A 99 -9.70 15.96 4.62
C ALA A 99 -8.55 16.27 5.59
N GLY A 100 -7.46 15.49 5.55
CA GLY A 100 -6.26 15.74 6.35
C GLY A 100 -5.54 17.05 5.97
N TRP A 101 -5.48 17.33 4.67
CA TRP A 101 -4.93 18.59 4.17
C TRP A 101 -5.71 19.81 4.70
N GLU A 102 -7.03 19.78 4.52
CA GLU A 102 -7.90 20.90 4.94
C GLU A 102 -7.98 21.06 6.46
N ALA A 103 -8.01 19.96 7.21
CA ALA A 103 -8.14 20.02 8.66
C ALA A 103 -6.85 20.44 9.38
N GLY A 104 -5.68 20.05 8.86
CA GLY A 104 -4.41 20.22 9.56
C GLY A 104 -3.34 20.94 8.77
N ILE A 105 -2.95 20.42 7.60
CA ILE A 105 -1.77 20.91 6.87
C ILE A 105 -1.94 22.34 6.38
N ARG A 106 -3.08 22.66 5.79
CA ARG A 106 -3.38 24.00 5.29
C ARG A 106 -3.44 25.04 6.40
N PRO A 107 -4.21 24.87 7.51
CA PRO A 107 -4.21 25.85 8.61
C PRO A 107 -2.84 26.03 9.26
N MET A 108 -2.06 24.94 9.36
CA MET A 108 -0.69 24.97 9.84
C MET A 108 0.22 25.80 8.92
N SER A 109 0.15 25.58 7.61
CA SER A 109 0.95 26.33 6.62
C SER A 109 0.60 27.82 6.55
N GLU A 110 -0.63 28.18 6.88
CA GLU A 110 -1.13 29.57 6.98
C GLU A 110 -0.84 30.20 8.35
N GLY A 111 -0.17 29.49 9.27
CA GLY A 111 0.17 29.97 10.62
C GLY A 111 -1.04 30.15 11.55
N ARG A 112 -2.20 29.54 11.23
CA ARG A 112 -3.42 29.65 12.04
C ARG A 112 -3.44 28.74 13.25
N ILE A 113 -2.73 27.63 13.19
CA ILE A 113 -2.60 26.65 14.28
C ILE A 113 -1.13 26.23 14.45
N ALA A 114 -0.77 25.76 15.65
CA ALA A 114 0.56 25.27 15.95
C ALA A 114 0.88 23.98 15.17
N GLU A 115 2.16 23.72 14.92
CA GLU A 115 2.64 22.56 14.14
C GLU A 115 2.11 21.21 14.69
N ILE A 116 2.19 21.01 16.01
CA ILE A 116 1.73 19.76 16.66
C ILE A 116 0.21 19.62 16.55
N GLU A 117 -0.54 20.70 16.70
CA GLU A 117 -1.99 20.71 16.56
C GLU A 117 -2.40 20.41 15.10
N GLY A 118 -1.69 21.02 14.13
CA GLY A 118 -1.91 20.78 12.71
C GLY A 118 -1.66 19.34 12.31
N LEU A 119 -0.59 18.72 12.81
CA LEU A 119 -0.31 17.31 12.57
C LEU A 119 -1.36 16.39 13.21
N ALA A 120 -1.79 16.70 14.44
CA ALA A 120 -2.85 15.93 15.10
C ALA A 120 -4.18 16.03 14.33
N ALA A 121 -4.56 17.22 13.86
CA ALA A 121 -5.74 17.43 13.05
C ALA A 121 -5.68 16.73 11.69
N ALA A 122 -4.49 16.74 11.04
CA ALA A 122 -4.26 16.03 9.77
C ALA A 122 -4.35 14.50 9.93
N ALA A 123 -4.02 13.95 11.09
CA ALA A 123 -4.07 12.52 11.37
C ALA A 123 -5.50 12.01 11.63
N GLU A 124 -6.42 12.87 12.07
CA GLU A 124 -7.77 12.48 12.47
C GLU A 124 -8.60 11.84 11.34
N PRO A 125 -8.58 12.27 10.07
CA PRO A 125 -9.25 11.57 8.97
C PRO A 125 -8.76 10.14 8.77
N PHE A 126 -7.46 9.87 8.98
CA PHE A 126 -6.91 8.51 8.93
C PHE A 126 -7.43 7.65 10.07
N ARG A 127 -7.57 8.23 11.29
CA ARG A 127 -8.16 7.53 12.41
C ARG A 127 -9.61 7.13 12.12
N ARG A 128 -10.41 8.05 11.55
CA ARG A 128 -11.79 7.76 11.15
C ARG A 128 -11.87 6.69 10.06
N PHE A 129 -10.98 6.73 9.08
CA PHE A 129 -10.88 5.69 8.06
C PHE A 129 -10.61 4.32 8.67
N MET A 130 -9.63 4.22 9.57
CA MET A 130 -9.32 2.96 10.25
C MET A 130 -10.49 2.49 11.13
N ALA A 131 -11.13 3.41 11.88
CA ALA A 131 -12.27 3.11 12.73
C ALA A 131 -13.46 2.55 11.93
N ALA A 132 -13.71 3.09 10.72
CA ALA A 132 -14.78 2.60 9.83
C ALA A 132 -14.48 1.20 9.26
N GLN A 133 -13.21 0.81 9.20
CA GLN A 133 -12.78 -0.47 8.62
C GLN A 133 -12.44 -1.55 9.66
N VAL A 134 -12.16 -1.16 10.90
CA VAL A 134 -11.81 -2.12 11.96
C VAL A 134 -13.03 -2.96 12.37
N ARG A 135 -12.78 -4.21 12.77
CA ARG A 135 -13.82 -5.10 13.30
C ARG A 135 -13.80 -5.02 14.82
N ASP A 136 -14.98 -5.04 15.43
CA ASP A 136 -15.13 -4.97 16.89
C ASP A 136 -14.33 -6.06 17.61
N ALA A 137 -14.31 -7.29 17.07
CA ALA A 137 -13.57 -8.40 17.67
C ALA A 137 -12.04 -8.18 17.65
N ASP A 138 -11.50 -7.61 16.55
CA ASP A 138 -10.08 -7.30 16.44
C ASP A 138 -9.71 -6.13 17.36
N LEU A 139 -10.56 -5.11 17.45
CA LEU A 139 -10.37 -3.97 18.35
C LEU A 139 -10.42 -4.41 19.82
N ALA A 140 -11.41 -5.22 20.20
CA ALA A 140 -11.54 -5.73 21.56
C ALA A 140 -10.28 -6.49 22.00
N LEU A 141 -9.75 -7.36 21.13
CA LEU A 141 -8.51 -8.09 21.40
C LEU A 141 -7.35 -7.14 21.75
N PHE A 142 -7.13 -6.07 20.96
CA PHE A 142 -6.03 -5.16 21.21
C PHE A 142 -6.28 -4.19 22.38
N LEU A 143 -7.52 -3.89 22.72
CA LEU A 143 -7.87 -3.17 23.95
C LEU A 143 -7.55 -4.02 25.18
N ASP A 144 -7.92 -5.30 25.16
CA ASP A 144 -7.62 -6.24 26.25
C ASP A 144 -6.11 -6.44 26.44
N LEU A 145 -5.36 -6.67 25.34
CA LEU A 145 -3.91 -6.81 25.39
C LEU A 145 -3.19 -5.54 25.90
N ALA A 146 -3.78 -4.37 25.66
CA ALA A 146 -3.26 -3.10 26.13
C ALA A 146 -3.74 -2.72 27.54
N ASN A 147 -4.56 -3.56 28.20
CA ASN A 147 -5.24 -3.29 29.48
C ASN A 147 -6.02 -1.96 29.46
N LEU A 148 -6.76 -1.72 28.37
CA LEU A 148 -7.59 -0.53 28.18
C LEU A 148 -9.06 -0.88 28.33
N PRO A 149 -9.88 0.09 28.77
CA PRO A 149 -11.34 -0.10 28.78
C PRO A 149 -11.84 -0.28 27.34
N HIS A 150 -12.87 -1.11 27.16
CA HIS A 150 -13.54 -1.26 25.90
C HIS A 150 -14.13 0.09 25.48
N ALA A 151 -13.88 0.48 24.25
CA ALA A 151 -14.31 1.74 23.67
C ALA A 151 -14.75 1.52 22.21
N PRO A 152 -15.71 2.30 21.70
CA PRO A 152 -16.06 2.27 20.28
C PRO A 152 -14.85 2.66 19.42
N ALA A 153 -14.82 2.19 18.17
CA ALA A 153 -13.69 2.38 17.26
C ALA A 153 -13.33 3.87 17.06
N GLU A 154 -14.36 4.75 17.05
CA GLU A 154 -14.21 6.20 16.85
C GLU A 154 -13.45 6.89 18.00
N SER A 155 -13.49 6.32 19.20
CA SER A 155 -12.80 6.86 20.37
C SER A 155 -11.59 6.01 20.81
N ALA A 156 -11.33 4.90 20.13
CA ALA A 156 -10.24 4.00 20.47
C ALA A 156 -8.86 4.69 20.32
N PRO A 157 -7.93 4.45 21.25
CA PRO A 157 -6.58 5.00 21.15
C PRO A 157 -5.81 4.35 19.99
N TRP A 158 -4.95 5.14 19.33
CA TRP A 158 -4.13 4.71 18.19
C TRP A 158 -3.38 3.40 18.43
N ARG A 159 -2.84 3.19 19.64
CA ARG A 159 -2.07 2.00 19.99
C ARG A 159 -2.88 0.69 19.93
N ALA A 160 -4.21 0.76 20.04
CA ALA A 160 -5.10 -0.40 19.88
C ALA A 160 -5.73 -0.42 18.49
N LEU A 161 -6.14 0.76 17.97
CA LEU A 161 -6.82 0.87 16.69
C LEU A 161 -5.92 0.46 15.51
N THR A 162 -4.67 0.93 15.47
CA THR A 162 -3.77 0.67 14.33
C THR A 162 -3.46 -0.82 14.14
N PRO A 163 -3.03 -1.59 15.16
CA PRO A 163 -2.80 -3.02 14.98
C PRO A 163 -4.10 -3.79 14.72
N ALA A 164 -5.22 -3.42 15.33
CA ALA A 164 -6.52 -4.04 15.08
C ALA A 164 -6.95 -3.85 13.62
N PHE A 165 -6.81 -2.63 13.09
CA PHE A 165 -7.06 -2.33 11.69
C PHE A 165 -6.17 -3.17 10.77
N LEU A 166 -4.86 -3.19 11.01
CA LEU A 166 -3.93 -3.93 10.16
C LEU A 166 -4.23 -5.43 10.12
N VAL A 167 -4.54 -6.05 11.27
CA VAL A 167 -4.95 -7.45 11.33
C VAL A 167 -6.25 -7.69 10.57
N GLY A 168 -7.22 -6.80 10.69
CA GLY A 168 -8.46 -6.82 9.91
C GLY A 168 -8.22 -6.73 8.42
N GLU A 169 -7.33 -5.82 7.96
CA GLU A 169 -6.94 -5.68 6.56
C GLU A 169 -6.24 -6.92 6.01
N LEU A 170 -5.32 -7.51 6.77
CA LEU A 170 -4.68 -8.78 6.41
C LEU A 170 -5.73 -9.88 6.22
N ARG A 171 -6.64 -10.04 7.17
CA ARG A 171 -7.70 -11.04 7.08
C ARG A 171 -8.56 -10.85 5.84
N ARG A 172 -9.06 -9.64 5.58
CA ARG A 172 -9.87 -9.33 4.39
C ARG A 172 -9.08 -9.59 3.10
N ALA A 173 -7.78 -9.24 3.08
CA ALA A 173 -6.93 -9.54 1.94
C ALA A 173 -6.84 -11.04 1.64
N PHE A 174 -6.69 -11.87 2.67
CA PHE A 174 -6.68 -13.33 2.51
C PHE A 174 -8.04 -13.89 2.11
N GLU A 175 -9.14 -13.38 2.65
CA GLU A 175 -10.50 -13.77 2.26
C GLU A 175 -10.76 -13.49 0.77
N ILE A 176 -10.45 -12.28 0.29
CA ILE A 176 -10.57 -11.90 -1.12
C ILE A 176 -9.61 -12.74 -1.98
N GLY A 177 -8.34 -12.87 -1.55
CA GLY A 177 -7.34 -13.65 -2.26
C GLY A 177 -7.73 -15.12 -2.41
N PHE A 178 -8.32 -15.72 -1.38
CA PHE A 178 -8.84 -17.07 -1.43
C PHE A 178 -9.95 -17.21 -2.48
N LEU A 179 -10.92 -16.30 -2.49
CA LEU A 179 -12.00 -16.31 -3.49
C LEU A 179 -11.46 -16.16 -4.91
N LEU A 180 -10.47 -15.29 -5.10
CA LEU A 180 -9.79 -15.14 -6.41
C LEU A 180 -9.01 -16.39 -6.81
N PHE A 181 -8.52 -17.17 -5.86
CA PHE A 181 -7.75 -18.39 -6.12
C PHE A 181 -8.64 -19.54 -6.63
N LEU A 182 -9.91 -19.61 -6.20
CA LEU A 182 -10.81 -20.74 -6.49
C LEU A 182 -10.94 -21.06 -7.98
N PRO A 183 -11.26 -20.14 -8.90
CA PRO A 183 -11.39 -20.46 -10.32
C PRO A 183 -10.08 -20.98 -10.92
N PHE A 184 -8.94 -20.46 -10.52
CA PHE A 184 -7.63 -20.93 -10.99
C PHE A 184 -7.29 -22.31 -10.45
N LEU A 185 -7.69 -22.63 -9.22
CA LEU A 185 -7.54 -23.96 -8.63
C LEU A 185 -8.35 -24.99 -9.40
N VAL A 186 -9.59 -24.66 -9.80
CA VAL A 186 -10.43 -25.56 -10.62
C VAL A 186 -9.74 -25.86 -11.94
N ILE A 187 -9.16 -24.86 -12.60
CA ILE A 187 -8.42 -25.08 -13.86
C ILE A 187 -7.22 -26.01 -13.64
N ASP A 188 -6.48 -25.85 -12.54
CA ASP A 188 -5.36 -26.74 -12.20
C ASP A 188 -5.82 -28.18 -11.99
N LEU A 189 -6.94 -28.39 -11.27
CA LEU A 189 -7.50 -29.71 -11.01
C LEU A 189 -7.98 -30.41 -12.30
N VAL A 190 -8.62 -29.65 -13.19
CA VAL A 190 -9.07 -30.18 -14.50
C VAL A 190 -7.86 -30.58 -15.34
N ALA A 191 -6.86 -29.71 -15.44
CA ALA A 191 -5.63 -30.02 -16.18
C ALA A 191 -4.91 -31.26 -15.61
N ALA A 192 -4.80 -31.37 -14.29
CA ALA A 192 -4.21 -32.53 -13.63
C ALA A 192 -4.98 -33.82 -13.91
N SER A 193 -6.32 -33.80 -13.83
CA SER A 193 -7.15 -34.97 -14.08
C SER A 193 -7.04 -35.45 -15.53
N LEU A 194 -7.02 -34.51 -16.50
CA LEU A 194 -6.84 -34.85 -17.92
C LEU A 194 -5.48 -35.47 -18.19
N LEU A 195 -4.39 -34.91 -17.66
CA LEU A 195 -3.05 -35.47 -17.84
C LEU A 195 -2.91 -36.86 -17.23
N MET A 196 -3.49 -37.09 -16.05
CA MET A 196 -3.51 -38.42 -15.43
C MET A 196 -4.28 -39.43 -16.26
N SER A 197 -5.45 -39.06 -16.83
CA SER A 197 -6.25 -39.93 -17.66
C SER A 197 -5.55 -40.33 -18.97
N LEU A 198 -4.68 -39.48 -19.50
CA LEU A 198 -3.85 -39.70 -20.67
C LEU A 198 -2.53 -40.44 -20.36
N GLY A 199 -2.26 -40.77 -19.10
CA GLY A 199 -1.03 -41.44 -18.69
C GLY A 199 0.21 -40.52 -18.67
N MET A 200 0.02 -39.20 -18.80
CA MET A 200 1.10 -38.19 -18.90
C MET A 200 1.55 -37.74 -17.52
N MET A 201 1.94 -38.66 -16.63
CA MET A 201 2.29 -38.35 -15.22
C MET A 201 3.57 -37.52 -15.05
N MET A 202 4.46 -37.47 -16.05
CA MET A 202 5.72 -36.73 -15.97
C MET A 202 5.56 -35.23 -16.33
N LEU A 203 4.45 -34.80 -16.93
CA LEU A 203 4.20 -33.41 -17.25
C LEU A 203 3.61 -32.67 -16.05
N PRO A 204 4.22 -31.54 -15.61
CA PRO A 204 3.66 -30.74 -14.53
C PRO A 204 2.31 -30.15 -14.96
N PRO A 205 1.20 -30.41 -14.25
CA PRO A 205 -0.12 -29.89 -14.60
C PRO A 205 -0.18 -28.37 -14.69
N THR A 206 0.63 -27.68 -13.86
CA THR A 206 0.70 -26.21 -13.80
C THR A 206 1.18 -25.59 -15.11
N VAL A 207 2.06 -26.25 -15.85
CA VAL A 207 2.55 -25.76 -17.16
C VAL A 207 1.46 -25.83 -18.20
N VAL A 208 0.68 -26.92 -18.18
CA VAL A 208 -0.45 -27.11 -19.10
C VAL A 208 -1.64 -26.20 -18.74
N ALA A 209 -1.88 -25.98 -17.45
CA ALA A 209 -2.97 -25.13 -16.97
C ALA A 209 -2.72 -23.63 -17.25
N LEU A 210 -1.47 -23.17 -17.32
CA LEU A 210 -1.13 -21.74 -17.43
C LEU A 210 -1.82 -21.03 -18.62
N PRO A 211 -1.77 -21.52 -19.87
CA PRO A 211 -2.47 -20.85 -20.98
C PRO A 211 -3.99 -20.75 -20.77
N PHE A 212 -4.61 -21.75 -20.15
CA PHE A 212 -6.03 -21.71 -19.84
C PHE A 212 -6.36 -20.69 -18.74
N LYS A 213 -5.51 -20.57 -17.71
CA LYS A 213 -5.65 -19.55 -16.68
C LYS A 213 -5.53 -18.14 -17.25
N LEU A 214 -4.54 -17.91 -18.13
CA LEU A 214 -4.39 -16.61 -18.79
C LEU A 214 -5.59 -16.29 -19.69
N ALA A 215 -6.04 -17.25 -20.50
CA ALA A 215 -7.21 -17.08 -21.34
C ALA A 215 -8.46 -16.77 -20.51
N PHE A 216 -8.72 -17.52 -19.45
CA PHE A 216 -9.82 -17.26 -18.52
C PHE A 216 -9.75 -15.85 -17.93
N PHE A 217 -8.58 -15.46 -17.40
CA PHE A 217 -8.39 -14.15 -16.78
C PHE A 217 -8.65 -12.99 -17.75
N VAL A 218 -8.23 -13.14 -19.02
CA VAL A 218 -8.49 -12.14 -20.08
C VAL A 218 -9.96 -12.11 -20.46
N LEU A 219 -10.60 -13.28 -20.62
CA LEU A 219 -12.01 -13.37 -21.04
C LEU A 219 -12.98 -12.76 -20.02
N VAL A 220 -12.67 -12.89 -18.71
CA VAL A 220 -13.51 -12.29 -17.65
C VAL A 220 -13.16 -10.85 -17.35
N ASP A 221 -12.26 -10.21 -18.10
CA ASP A 221 -11.73 -8.87 -17.80
C ASP A 221 -11.19 -8.78 -16.35
N GLY A 222 -10.33 -9.72 -15.99
CA GLY A 222 -9.91 -9.96 -14.61
C GLY A 222 -9.27 -8.75 -13.93
N TRP A 223 -8.48 -7.92 -14.64
CA TRP A 223 -7.90 -6.71 -14.06
C TRP A 223 -8.97 -5.71 -13.63
N ARG A 224 -10.00 -5.50 -14.46
CA ARG A 224 -11.10 -4.60 -14.15
C ARG A 224 -11.92 -5.08 -12.96
N LEU A 225 -12.23 -6.39 -12.93
CA LEU A 225 -12.98 -6.99 -11.83
C LEU A 225 -12.22 -6.86 -10.51
N VAL A 226 -10.92 -7.20 -10.49
CA VAL A 226 -10.11 -7.13 -9.28
C VAL A 226 -9.92 -5.69 -8.80
N ALA A 227 -9.56 -4.77 -9.69
CA ALA A 227 -9.38 -3.36 -9.33
C ALA A 227 -10.71 -2.75 -8.82
N GLY A 228 -11.82 -3.01 -9.53
CA GLY A 228 -13.13 -2.52 -9.12
C GLY A 228 -13.59 -3.05 -7.78
N SER A 229 -13.45 -4.36 -7.53
CA SER A 229 -13.83 -4.98 -6.25
C SER A 229 -12.99 -4.49 -5.08
N LEU A 230 -11.67 -4.27 -5.30
CA LEU A 230 -10.78 -3.73 -4.27
C LEU A 230 -11.17 -2.31 -3.87
N VAL A 231 -11.48 -1.44 -4.83
CA VAL A 231 -11.90 -0.07 -4.54
C VAL A 231 -13.27 -0.05 -3.87
N GLN A 232 -14.25 -0.80 -4.40
CA GLN A 232 -15.60 -0.87 -3.84
C GLN A 232 -15.61 -1.44 -2.42
N GLY A 233 -14.69 -2.33 -2.09
CA GLY A 233 -14.56 -2.93 -0.75
C GLY A 233 -14.17 -1.93 0.36
N PHE A 234 -13.88 -0.66 0.03
CA PHE A 234 -13.63 0.43 0.97
C PHE A 234 -14.76 1.49 0.95
N ALA A 235 -15.70 1.40 0.01
CA ALA A 235 -16.76 2.39 -0.20
C ALA A 235 -18.00 2.16 0.70
N THR A 236 -17.87 1.42 1.79
CA THR A 236 -18.97 1.14 2.75
C THR A 236 -18.98 2.09 3.91
#